data_7c69c4c9cb514ee8bdd578081fedc22c
#
_entry.id   7c69c4c9cb514ee8bdd578081fedc22c
#
_cell.length_a   1.000
_cell.length_b   1.000
_cell.length_c   1.000
_cell.angle_alpha   90.00
_cell.angle_beta   90.00
_cell.angle_gamma   90.00
#
_symmetry.space_group_name_H-M   'P 1'
#
loop_
_entity.id
_entity.type
_entity.pdbx_description
1 polymer ?
#
loop_
_entity_poly.entity_id
_entity_poly.type
_entity_poly.pdbx_seq_one_letter_code
_entity_poly.pdbx_strand_id
1 'polypeptide(L)'
;VTFRAPQTILATGGAGKVYLYTTNPDTATGDGIAAAWRAGCRVANMEFIQFHPTGLYHPHEKSFLISEAVRGEGGKLLLPPSAGGKRFMPDHDPRAELAPRDVVARAIDFEMKKHGLDCVHLDISHQSPAFLQEHFPNILAHCASLGIDITKEPIPVVPTAHFTCGGVLTDLAGRTDLPGLYAVGEVACTGLHGANRLASNSLLECMVFARAAALAIAATPAAELPAVPAWDDSRVTDADESVVISHNWDELRRFMWDYVGIVRTNKRLERAAHRIAMLQGEIQEFYAHFHVTRDLLELRNLVQVADLIVKSAQLRRESRGLHFSRDYPEVAAPAAPTILVPPVQR
;
A
#
# COMPACT_ATOMS: atom_id res chain seq x y z
N VAL A 1 -25.19 -8.13 -6.73
CA VAL A 1 -25.94 -6.91 -7.05
C VAL A 1 -25.26 -6.23 -8.22
N THR A 2 -26.03 -5.84 -9.25
CA THR A 2 -25.55 -5.13 -10.44
C THR A 2 -25.99 -3.67 -10.38
N PHE A 3 -25.04 -2.75 -10.47
CA PHE A 3 -25.30 -1.33 -10.62
C PHE A 3 -25.12 -0.93 -12.11
N ARG A 4 -26.00 -0.11 -12.61
CA ARG A 4 -25.93 0.43 -13.98
C ARG A 4 -25.97 1.94 -13.93
N ALA A 5 -24.95 2.60 -14.48
CA ALA A 5 -24.87 4.06 -14.53
C ALA A 5 -24.18 4.49 -15.83
N PRO A 6 -24.60 5.63 -16.44
CA PRO A 6 -23.92 6.18 -17.63
C PRO A 6 -22.47 6.58 -17.36
N GLN A 7 -22.18 6.95 -16.11
CA GLN A 7 -20.85 7.34 -15.63
C GLN A 7 -20.58 6.65 -14.30
N THR A 8 -19.37 6.12 -14.14
CA THR A 8 -18.92 5.45 -12.93
C THR A 8 -17.65 6.12 -12.43
N ILE A 9 -17.58 6.41 -11.13
CA ILE A 9 -16.39 6.99 -10.50
C ILE A 9 -15.80 5.95 -9.53
N LEU A 10 -14.55 5.56 -9.74
CA LEU A 10 -13.77 4.80 -8.77
C LEU A 10 -13.16 5.75 -7.75
N ALA A 11 -13.53 5.59 -6.47
CA ALA A 11 -12.99 6.32 -5.33
C ALA A 11 -12.68 5.34 -4.18
N THR A 12 -12.07 4.18 -4.53
CA THR A 12 -11.94 3.01 -3.67
C THR A 12 -10.70 3.03 -2.78
N GLY A 13 -9.88 4.09 -2.85
CA GLY A 13 -8.63 4.15 -2.09
C GLY A 13 -7.52 3.29 -2.68
N GLY A 14 -6.47 3.07 -1.89
CA GLY A 14 -5.26 2.39 -2.30
C GLY A 14 -5.24 0.88 -2.01
N ALA A 15 -4.04 0.33 -1.88
CA ALA A 15 -3.80 -1.10 -1.80
C ALA A 15 -2.84 -1.51 -0.66
N GLY A 16 -2.81 -0.77 0.45
CA GLY A 16 -1.85 -1.04 1.53
C GLY A 16 -1.97 -2.42 2.16
N LYS A 17 -3.14 -3.08 2.06
CA LYS A 17 -3.36 -4.45 2.57
C LYS A 17 -2.56 -5.53 1.83
N VAL A 18 -1.96 -5.22 0.70
CA VAL A 18 -1.00 -6.09 0.02
C VAL A 18 0.21 -6.44 0.93
N TYR A 19 0.51 -5.58 1.91
CA TYR A 19 1.63 -5.77 2.82
C TYR A 19 1.19 -6.24 4.21
N LEU A 20 2.08 -6.96 4.90
CA LEU A 20 1.81 -7.49 6.25
C LEU A 20 1.48 -6.37 7.23
N TYR A 21 2.31 -5.31 7.25
CA TYR A 21 2.12 -4.16 8.10
C TYR A 21 1.63 -2.96 7.29
N THR A 22 0.49 -2.40 7.69
CA THR A 22 -0.12 -1.25 7.03
C THR A 22 -0.92 -0.42 8.02
N THR A 23 -0.93 0.90 7.83
CA THR A 23 -1.81 1.83 8.56
C THR A 23 -3.16 2.00 7.87
N ASN A 24 -3.37 1.36 6.72
CA ASN A 24 -4.62 1.47 5.98
C ASN A 24 -5.72 0.60 6.60
N PRO A 25 -7.00 0.95 6.41
CA PRO A 25 -8.13 0.13 6.82
C PRO A 25 -8.16 -1.21 6.07
N ASP A 26 -8.90 -2.18 6.59
CA ASP A 26 -8.99 -3.52 6.01
C ASP A 26 -9.56 -3.53 4.58
N THR A 27 -10.29 -2.50 4.22
CA THR A 27 -10.88 -2.31 2.88
C THR A 27 -9.90 -1.78 1.83
N ALA A 28 -8.63 -1.48 2.19
CA ALA A 28 -7.62 -1.00 1.25
C ALA A 28 -6.95 -2.17 0.50
N THR A 29 -7.76 -2.94 -0.21
CA THR A 29 -7.40 -4.18 -0.92
C THR A 29 -7.07 -3.97 -2.41
N GLY A 30 -7.15 -2.71 -2.89
CA GLY A 30 -6.86 -2.37 -4.29
C GLY A 30 -7.97 -2.75 -5.28
N ASP A 31 -9.19 -2.94 -4.81
CA ASP A 31 -10.32 -3.44 -5.59
C ASP A 31 -10.57 -2.62 -6.86
N GLY A 32 -10.56 -1.28 -6.75
CA GLY A 32 -10.76 -0.41 -7.91
C GLY A 32 -9.64 -0.50 -8.93
N ILE A 33 -8.39 -0.62 -8.48
CA ILE A 33 -7.22 -0.78 -9.36
C ILE A 33 -7.35 -2.10 -10.13
N ALA A 34 -7.63 -3.20 -9.41
CA ALA A 34 -7.78 -4.53 -10.00
C ALA A 34 -8.99 -4.62 -10.96
N ALA A 35 -10.11 -4.00 -10.59
CA ALA A 35 -11.31 -3.95 -11.44
C ALA A 35 -11.06 -3.16 -12.72
N ALA A 36 -10.45 -1.98 -12.63
CA ALA A 36 -10.10 -1.14 -13.78
C ALA A 36 -9.11 -1.85 -14.71
N TRP A 37 -8.09 -2.52 -14.15
CA TRP A 37 -7.14 -3.33 -14.92
C TRP A 37 -7.84 -4.43 -15.74
N ARG A 38 -8.70 -5.22 -15.09
CA ARG A 38 -9.47 -6.28 -15.80
C ARG A 38 -10.45 -5.72 -16.84
N ALA A 39 -10.93 -4.50 -16.62
CA ALA A 39 -11.77 -3.81 -17.58
C ALA A 39 -11.00 -3.23 -18.79
N GLY A 40 -9.66 -3.19 -18.75
CA GLY A 40 -8.83 -2.74 -19.85
C GLY A 40 -8.14 -1.38 -19.63
N CYS A 41 -8.23 -0.78 -18.43
CA CYS A 41 -7.54 0.45 -18.13
C CYS A 41 -6.04 0.22 -17.86
N ARG A 42 -5.19 1.12 -18.35
CA ARG A 42 -3.78 1.17 -17.98
C ARG A 42 -3.63 1.57 -16.51
N VAL A 43 -2.57 1.06 -15.90
CA VAL A 43 -2.13 1.51 -14.58
C VAL A 43 -0.71 2.05 -14.66
N ALA A 44 -0.35 2.96 -13.76
CA ALA A 44 0.97 3.55 -13.75
C ALA A 44 1.56 3.62 -12.36
N ASN A 45 2.91 3.54 -12.28
CA ASN A 45 3.70 3.80 -11.08
C ASN A 45 3.35 2.92 -9.86
N MET A 46 2.90 1.70 -10.09
CA MET A 46 2.46 0.78 -9.02
C MET A 46 3.59 0.38 -8.06
N GLU A 47 4.85 0.52 -8.47
CA GLU A 47 6.02 0.25 -7.63
C GLU A 47 6.25 1.30 -6.53
N PHE A 48 5.61 2.47 -6.60
CA PHE A 48 5.79 3.55 -5.62
C PHE A 48 4.78 3.44 -4.48
N ILE A 49 5.09 2.57 -3.53
CA ILE A 49 4.36 2.41 -2.27
C ILE A 49 5.10 3.16 -1.17
N GLN A 50 4.45 4.14 -0.55
CA GLN A 50 5.02 4.89 0.57
C GLN A 50 4.86 4.08 1.85
N PHE A 51 5.99 3.84 2.53
CA PHE A 51 6.01 3.27 3.87
C PHE A 51 6.16 4.39 4.90
N HIS A 52 5.28 4.40 5.91
CA HIS A 52 5.50 5.23 7.08
C HIS A 52 6.50 4.53 8.00
N PRO A 53 7.56 5.21 8.47
CA PRO A 53 8.63 4.57 9.24
C PRO A 53 8.18 3.92 10.55
N THR A 54 7.18 4.51 11.21
CA THR A 54 6.83 4.21 12.60
C THR A 54 5.35 3.85 12.73
N GLY A 55 4.97 2.65 12.29
CA GLY A 55 3.74 2.00 12.73
C GLY A 55 3.99 1.25 14.03
N LEU A 56 3.03 1.29 14.96
CA LEU A 56 3.10 0.49 16.18
C LEU A 56 3.16 -1.00 15.82
N TYR A 57 4.15 -1.69 16.33
CA TYR A 57 4.25 -3.14 16.23
C TYR A 57 3.60 -3.80 17.45
N HIS A 58 2.65 -4.69 17.22
CA HIS A 58 2.09 -5.56 18.24
C HIS A 58 1.72 -6.91 17.61
N PRO A 59 2.04 -8.06 18.23
CA PRO A 59 1.83 -9.38 17.63
C PRO A 59 0.38 -9.70 17.28
N HIS A 60 -0.59 -9.11 18.02
CA HIS A 60 -2.02 -9.45 17.93
C HIS A 60 -2.90 -8.26 17.52
N GLU A 61 -2.32 -7.10 17.27
CA GLU A 61 -3.07 -5.90 16.94
C GLU A 61 -2.69 -5.32 15.57
N LYS A 62 -3.62 -4.58 14.99
CA LYS A 62 -3.36 -3.84 13.74
C LYS A 62 -2.36 -2.73 14.00
N SER A 63 -1.49 -2.48 13.01
CA SER A 63 -0.54 -1.39 13.10
C SER A 63 -1.26 -0.04 13.25
N PHE A 64 -0.99 0.64 14.37
CA PHE A 64 -1.45 2.00 14.63
C PHE A 64 -0.36 3.01 14.24
N LEU A 65 -0.75 4.14 13.66
CA LEU A 65 0.20 5.16 13.22
C LEU A 65 0.81 5.91 14.40
N ILE A 66 2.12 5.74 14.64
CA ILE A 66 2.89 6.63 15.51
C ILE A 66 3.36 7.81 14.67
N SER A 67 2.75 8.97 14.90
CA SER A 67 2.96 10.19 14.12
C SER A 67 4.45 10.55 13.96
N GLU A 68 4.79 11.12 12.81
CA GLU A 68 6.11 11.69 12.55
C GLU A 68 6.51 12.77 13.57
N ALA A 69 5.51 13.47 14.13
CA ALA A 69 5.73 14.48 15.15
C ALA A 69 6.46 13.93 16.40
N VAL A 70 6.29 12.65 16.75
CA VAL A 70 7.03 12.03 17.87
C VAL A 70 8.55 12.07 17.61
N ARG A 71 8.99 11.84 16.35
CA ARG A 71 10.40 12.01 15.96
C ARG A 71 10.80 13.49 15.93
N GLY A 72 9.89 14.36 15.49
CA GLY A 72 10.06 15.82 15.50
C GLY A 72 10.32 16.37 16.90
N GLU A 73 9.64 15.84 17.92
CA GLU A 73 9.78 16.19 19.32
C GLU A 73 10.93 15.43 20.03
N GLY A 74 11.86 14.86 19.27
CA GLY A 74 13.10 14.27 19.75
C GLY A 74 13.04 12.77 20.01
N GLY A 75 12.02 12.07 19.55
CA GLY A 75 11.95 10.60 19.63
C GLY A 75 13.14 9.94 18.91
N LYS A 76 13.80 8.97 19.57
CA LYS A 76 15.01 8.30 19.12
C LYS A 76 14.72 6.87 18.67
N LEU A 77 15.27 6.47 17.55
CA LEU A 77 15.16 5.10 17.03
C LEU A 77 16.31 4.25 17.56
N LEU A 78 15.95 3.21 18.30
CA LEU A 78 16.87 2.30 19.00
C LEU A 78 16.67 0.86 18.49
N LEU A 79 17.74 0.10 18.48
CA LEU A 79 17.65 -1.36 18.43
C LEU A 79 17.03 -1.88 19.73
N PRO A 80 16.28 -2.99 19.72
CA PRO A 80 15.84 -3.64 20.95
C PRO A 80 17.02 -4.04 21.83
N PRO A 81 16.84 -4.21 23.17
CA PRO A 81 17.91 -4.64 24.08
C PRO A 81 18.57 -5.94 23.65
N SER A 82 17.84 -6.88 23.06
CA SER A 82 18.37 -8.13 22.48
C SER A 82 19.41 -7.92 21.37
N ALA A 83 19.36 -6.76 20.69
CA ALA A 83 20.32 -6.36 19.64
C ALA A 83 21.24 -5.22 20.10
N GLY A 84 21.37 -4.98 21.42
CA GLY A 84 22.29 -4.04 22.02
C GLY A 84 21.75 -2.64 22.34
N GLY A 85 20.48 -2.34 22.10
CA GLY A 85 19.84 -1.09 22.52
C GLY A 85 20.39 0.20 21.89
N LYS A 86 21.22 0.09 20.83
CA LYS A 86 21.93 1.23 20.24
C LYS A 86 20.99 2.11 19.41
N ARG A 87 21.12 3.43 19.51
CA ARG A 87 20.57 4.38 18.55
C ARG A 87 21.29 4.24 17.21
N PHE A 88 20.56 4.00 16.11
CA PHE A 88 21.17 3.65 14.84
C PHE A 88 21.04 4.72 13.74
N MET A 89 20.06 5.62 13.81
CA MET A 89 19.83 6.61 12.75
C MET A 89 21.04 7.49 12.39
N PRO A 90 21.88 7.94 13.34
CA PRO A 90 23.09 8.71 13.01
C PRO A 90 24.10 7.98 12.12
N ASP A 91 24.08 6.64 12.10
CA ASP A 91 24.95 5.83 11.25
C ASP A 91 24.43 5.78 9.79
N HIS A 92 23.16 6.14 9.55
CA HIS A 92 22.50 6.07 8.25
C HIS A 92 22.33 7.43 7.56
N ASP A 93 22.06 8.50 8.32
CA ASP A 93 21.86 9.85 7.78
C ASP A 93 22.26 10.91 8.81
N PRO A 94 22.97 11.98 8.43
CA PRO A 94 23.40 13.04 9.36
C PRO A 94 22.22 13.81 9.99
N ARG A 95 21.03 13.80 9.38
CA ARG A 95 19.80 14.37 9.94
C ARG A 95 19.14 13.44 10.96
N ALA A 96 19.64 12.22 11.10
CA ALA A 96 19.16 11.18 12.00
C ALA A 96 17.63 10.95 11.85
N GLU A 97 16.85 10.98 12.92
CA GLU A 97 15.40 10.74 12.90
C GLU A 97 14.59 11.81 12.15
N LEU A 98 15.20 12.96 11.84
CA LEU A 98 14.59 14.03 11.04
C LEU A 98 14.86 13.89 9.54
N ALA A 99 15.52 12.83 9.11
CA ALA A 99 15.65 12.50 7.69
C ALA A 99 14.27 12.23 7.06
N PRO A 100 14.12 12.36 5.72
CA PRO A 100 12.88 12.04 5.02
C PRO A 100 12.37 10.62 5.32
N ARG A 101 11.06 10.43 5.24
CA ARG A 101 10.39 9.17 5.62
C ARG A 101 10.98 7.93 4.94
N ASP A 102 11.29 8.05 3.64
CA ASP A 102 11.87 6.95 2.87
C ASP A 102 13.29 6.57 3.35
N VAL A 103 14.09 7.56 3.78
CA VAL A 103 15.42 7.32 4.36
C VAL A 103 15.30 6.61 5.71
N VAL A 104 14.43 7.11 6.59
CA VAL A 104 14.20 6.50 7.92
C VAL A 104 13.64 5.08 7.77
N ALA A 105 12.65 4.88 6.88
CA ALA A 105 12.08 3.56 6.64
C ALA A 105 13.12 2.56 6.11
N ARG A 106 14.02 2.99 5.19
CA ARG A 106 15.13 2.15 4.71
C ARG A 106 16.11 1.79 5.82
N ALA A 107 16.44 2.74 6.69
CA ALA A 107 17.33 2.48 7.82
C ALA A 107 16.74 1.45 8.79
N ILE A 108 15.45 1.58 9.12
CA ILE A 108 14.75 0.62 9.97
C ILE A 108 14.70 -0.77 9.30
N ASP A 109 14.31 -0.86 8.03
CA ASP A 109 14.27 -2.12 7.27
C ASP A 109 15.66 -2.79 7.22
N PHE A 110 16.72 -2.00 7.04
CA PHE A 110 18.09 -2.49 7.05
C PHE A 110 18.46 -3.10 8.41
N GLU A 111 18.24 -2.37 9.50
CA GLU A 111 18.59 -2.83 10.85
C GLU A 111 17.75 -4.05 11.26
N MET A 112 16.44 -4.06 10.94
CA MET A 112 15.59 -5.22 11.20
C MET A 112 16.11 -6.47 10.49
N LYS A 113 16.42 -6.37 9.20
CA LYS A 113 16.92 -7.52 8.41
C LYS A 113 18.32 -7.97 8.81
N LYS A 114 19.19 -7.02 9.15
CA LYS A 114 20.56 -7.30 9.61
C LYS A 114 20.60 -8.09 10.91
N HIS A 115 19.69 -7.77 11.83
CA HIS A 115 19.66 -8.36 13.17
C HIS A 115 18.56 -9.43 13.34
N GLY A 116 17.74 -9.71 12.31
CA GLY A 116 16.65 -10.67 12.38
C GLY A 116 15.53 -10.25 13.35
N LEU A 117 15.17 -8.95 13.35
CA LEU A 117 14.22 -8.36 14.28
C LEU A 117 12.82 -8.22 13.65
N ASP A 118 11.78 -8.37 14.47
CA ASP A 118 10.40 -8.09 14.07
C ASP A 118 10.05 -6.60 14.15
N CYS A 119 10.74 -5.83 15.00
CA CYS A 119 10.54 -4.40 15.18
C CYS A 119 11.82 -3.70 15.68
N VAL A 120 11.81 -2.37 15.64
CA VAL A 120 12.74 -1.51 16.35
C VAL A 120 12.00 -0.70 17.42
N HIS A 121 12.69 0.05 18.22
CA HIS A 121 12.11 0.83 19.31
C HIS A 121 12.17 2.33 19.02
N LEU A 122 11.07 3.05 19.24
CA LEU A 122 11.01 4.51 19.21
C LEU A 122 10.87 5.03 20.64
N ASP A 123 11.91 5.67 21.15
CA ASP A 123 11.97 6.17 22.53
C ASP A 123 11.71 7.68 22.59
N ILE A 124 10.66 8.07 23.31
CA ILE A 124 10.27 9.44 23.64
C ILE A 124 10.18 9.64 25.17
N SER A 125 10.57 8.66 25.97
CA SER A 125 10.43 8.65 27.44
C SER A 125 11.22 9.75 28.17
N HIS A 126 12.12 10.44 27.47
CA HIS A 126 12.82 11.60 27.99
C HIS A 126 11.92 12.85 28.12
N GLN A 127 10.77 12.88 27.48
CA GLN A 127 9.77 13.94 27.63
C GLN A 127 8.91 13.71 28.89
N SER A 128 8.44 14.83 29.50
CA SER A 128 7.61 14.70 30.69
C SER A 128 6.25 14.07 30.40
N PRO A 129 5.63 13.35 31.35
CA PRO A 129 4.28 12.83 31.18
C PRO A 129 3.23 13.89 30.80
N ALA A 130 3.35 15.11 31.35
CA ALA A 130 2.48 16.23 31.03
C ALA A 130 2.62 16.64 29.54
N PHE A 131 3.85 16.71 29.02
CA PHE A 131 4.12 17.00 27.62
C PHE A 131 3.51 15.92 26.70
N LEU A 132 3.70 14.65 27.03
CA LEU A 132 3.17 13.55 26.24
C LEU A 132 1.63 13.54 26.23
N GLN A 133 1.01 13.85 27.35
CA GLN A 133 -0.45 13.98 27.47
C GLN A 133 -1.00 15.14 26.64
N GLU A 134 -0.30 16.25 26.55
CA GLU A 134 -0.70 17.44 25.80
C GLU A 134 -0.52 17.26 24.29
N HIS A 135 0.65 16.74 23.86
CA HIS A 135 1.04 16.69 22.45
C HIS A 135 0.62 15.40 21.74
N PHE A 136 0.56 14.27 22.46
CA PHE A 136 0.29 12.95 21.91
C PHE A 136 -0.78 12.15 22.67
N PRO A 137 -1.93 12.76 23.06
CA PRO A 137 -2.92 12.09 23.91
C PRO A 137 -3.44 10.77 23.31
N ASN A 138 -3.67 10.72 22.00
CA ASN A 138 -4.18 9.54 21.32
C ASN A 138 -3.13 8.41 21.27
N ILE A 139 -1.87 8.75 21.02
CA ILE A 139 -0.76 7.78 21.02
C ILE A 139 -0.56 7.23 22.42
N LEU A 140 -0.52 8.10 23.43
CA LEU A 140 -0.40 7.72 24.84
C LEU A 140 -1.52 6.76 25.24
N ALA A 141 -2.77 7.11 24.98
CA ALA A 141 -3.93 6.28 25.32
C ALA A 141 -3.92 4.93 24.57
N HIS A 142 -3.59 4.92 23.28
CA HIS A 142 -3.56 3.68 22.50
C HIS A 142 -2.43 2.76 22.98
N CYS A 143 -1.21 3.25 23.18
CA CYS A 143 -0.11 2.46 23.74
C CYS A 143 -0.45 1.91 25.12
N ALA A 144 -1.03 2.74 26.00
CA ALA A 144 -1.45 2.30 27.33
C ALA A 144 -2.50 1.18 27.28
N SER A 145 -3.43 1.19 26.32
CA SER A 145 -4.43 0.12 26.13
C SER A 145 -3.80 -1.23 25.77
N LEU A 146 -2.58 -1.22 25.26
CA LEU A 146 -1.78 -2.41 24.91
C LEU A 146 -0.73 -2.75 25.97
N GLY A 147 -0.75 -2.05 27.13
CA GLY A 147 0.20 -2.27 28.20
C GLY A 147 1.56 -1.60 28.03
N ILE A 148 1.70 -0.68 27.06
CA ILE A 148 2.94 0.05 26.76
C ILE A 148 2.88 1.43 27.41
N ASP A 149 3.71 1.69 28.43
CA ASP A 149 3.83 2.99 29.10
C ASP A 149 4.93 3.84 28.44
N ILE A 150 4.56 4.63 27.42
CA ILE A 150 5.51 5.46 26.66
C ILE A 150 6.21 6.55 27.47
N THR A 151 5.78 6.77 28.72
CA THR A 151 6.47 7.68 29.66
C THR A 151 7.70 7.04 30.31
N LYS A 152 7.86 5.70 30.18
CA LYS A 152 8.91 4.92 30.85
C LYS A 152 9.67 4.00 29.93
N GLU A 153 9.03 3.58 28.83
CA GLU A 153 9.58 2.58 27.91
C GLU A 153 9.38 2.99 26.45
N PRO A 154 10.25 2.51 25.54
CA PRO A 154 10.13 2.82 24.12
C PRO A 154 8.96 2.09 23.48
N ILE A 155 8.41 2.69 22.41
CA ILE A 155 7.33 2.15 21.60
C ILE A 155 7.92 1.16 20.58
N PRO A 156 7.48 -0.11 20.52
CA PRO A 156 7.84 -1.01 19.43
C PRO A 156 7.27 -0.49 18.11
N VAL A 157 8.11 -0.31 17.08
CA VAL A 157 7.68 0.22 15.78
C VAL A 157 8.24 -0.58 14.61
N VAL A 158 7.49 -0.61 13.53
CA VAL A 158 7.85 -1.25 12.26
C VAL A 158 7.42 -0.34 11.10
N PRO A 159 8.14 -0.29 9.97
CA PRO A 159 7.66 0.43 8.82
C PRO A 159 6.34 -0.18 8.31
N THR A 160 5.39 0.66 7.92
CA THR A 160 4.04 0.23 7.50
C THR A 160 3.69 0.81 6.14
N ALA A 161 3.10 0.01 5.24
CA ALA A 161 2.54 0.52 4.00
C ALA A 161 1.47 1.57 4.33
N HIS A 162 1.59 2.75 3.70
CA HIS A 162 0.83 3.93 4.10
C HIS A 162 0.07 4.58 2.96
N PHE A 163 0.66 4.65 1.76
CA PHE A 163 0.03 5.28 0.60
C PHE A 163 0.52 4.67 -0.71
N THR A 164 -0.40 4.43 -1.65
CA THR A 164 -0.11 3.97 -3.01
C THR A 164 -0.03 5.19 -3.94
N CYS A 165 1.17 5.54 -4.42
CA CYS A 165 1.34 6.70 -5.34
C CYS A 165 0.93 6.39 -6.78
N GLY A 166 0.97 5.12 -7.17
CA GLY A 166 0.46 4.62 -8.45
C GLY A 166 -1.03 4.33 -8.42
N GLY A 167 -1.55 3.84 -9.53
CA GLY A 167 -2.96 3.49 -9.67
C GLY A 167 -3.44 3.51 -11.11
N VAL A 168 -4.74 3.62 -11.30
CA VAL A 168 -5.38 3.75 -12.60
C VAL A 168 -4.93 5.06 -13.26
N LEU A 169 -4.38 4.98 -14.47
CA LEU A 169 -3.93 6.16 -15.20
C LEU A 169 -5.12 7.03 -15.60
N THR A 170 -5.05 8.33 -15.29
CA THR A 170 -6.11 9.30 -15.59
C THR A 170 -5.58 10.57 -16.22
N ASP A 171 -6.47 11.29 -16.90
CA ASP A 171 -6.22 12.69 -17.28
C ASP A 171 -6.53 13.66 -16.11
N LEU A 172 -6.36 14.96 -16.34
CA LEU A 172 -6.63 16.00 -15.34
C LEU A 172 -8.11 16.15 -14.96
N ALA A 173 -9.01 15.53 -15.70
CA ALA A 173 -10.44 15.44 -15.37
C ALA A 173 -10.82 14.11 -14.71
N GLY A 174 -9.85 13.29 -14.34
CA GLY A 174 -10.08 11.97 -13.74
C GLY A 174 -10.60 10.92 -14.71
N ARG A 175 -10.61 11.17 -16.05
CA ARG A 175 -11.04 10.18 -17.04
C ARG A 175 -10.00 9.09 -17.18
N THR A 176 -10.47 7.84 -17.25
CA THR A 176 -9.65 6.67 -17.55
C THR A 176 -9.61 6.39 -19.08
N ASP A 177 -8.95 5.31 -19.48
CA ASP A 177 -8.97 4.85 -20.88
C ASP A 177 -10.35 4.39 -21.35
N LEU A 178 -11.26 4.07 -20.44
CA LEU A 178 -12.61 3.61 -20.76
C LEU A 178 -13.60 4.78 -20.73
N PRO A 179 -14.34 5.02 -21.82
CA PRO A 179 -15.40 6.04 -21.84
C PRO A 179 -16.43 5.79 -20.73
N GLY A 180 -16.77 6.82 -19.97
CA GLY A 180 -17.71 6.73 -18.85
C GLY A 180 -17.15 6.20 -17.54
N LEU A 181 -15.85 5.83 -17.49
CA LEU A 181 -15.17 5.43 -16.27
C LEU A 181 -14.18 6.51 -15.83
N TYR A 182 -14.28 6.91 -14.56
CA TYR A 182 -13.43 7.90 -13.91
C TYR A 182 -12.74 7.25 -12.70
N ALA A 183 -11.57 7.77 -12.32
CA ALA A 183 -10.90 7.40 -11.08
C ALA A 183 -10.36 8.66 -10.39
N VAL A 184 -10.56 8.76 -9.06
CA VAL A 184 -10.17 9.92 -8.25
C VAL A 184 -9.64 9.49 -6.88
N GLY A 185 -8.71 10.26 -6.33
CA GLY A 185 -8.03 9.94 -5.06
C GLY A 185 -7.02 8.82 -5.22
N GLU A 186 -6.72 8.10 -4.15
CA GLU A 186 -5.59 7.14 -4.08
C GLU A 186 -5.70 5.95 -5.05
N VAL A 187 -6.88 5.68 -5.61
CA VAL A 187 -7.04 4.65 -6.67
C VAL A 187 -6.46 5.10 -8.01
N ALA A 188 -6.29 6.41 -8.21
CA ALA A 188 -5.86 7.02 -9.47
C ALA A 188 -4.36 7.36 -9.46
N CYS A 189 -3.73 7.28 -10.63
CA CYS A 189 -2.42 7.85 -10.90
C CYS A 189 -2.59 9.11 -11.75
N THR A 190 -2.73 10.25 -11.10
CA THR A 190 -2.85 11.57 -11.74
C THR A 190 -1.50 12.18 -12.14
N GLY A 191 -0.40 11.61 -11.62
CA GLY A 191 0.95 12.16 -11.73
C GLY A 191 1.33 13.15 -10.62
N LEU A 192 0.38 13.61 -9.79
CA LEU A 192 0.66 14.61 -8.73
C LEU A 192 1.74 14.17 -7.75
N HIS A 193 1.70 12.90 -7.35
CA HIS A 193 2.63 12.38 -6.34
C HIS A 193 3.98 11.94 -6.89
N GLY A 194 4.09 11.74 -8.20
CA GLY A 194 5.33 11.26 -8.83
C GLY A 194 5.84 9.99 -8.16
N ALA A 195 7.13 9.97 -7.80
CA ALA A 195 7.77 8.82 -7.17
C ALA A 195 7.68 8.81 -5.62
N ASN A 196 7.14 9.86 -5.00
CA ASN A 196 6.99 9.97 -3.54
C ASN A 196 5.97 11.06 -3.19
N ARG A 197 4.92 10.68 -2.47
CA ARG A 197 3.87 11.61 -2.02
C ARG A 197 4.37 12.57 -0.94
N LEU A 198 4.12 13.86 -1.12
CA LEU A 198 4.24 14.82 -0.03
C LEU A 198 3.05 14.69 0.92
N ALA A 199 3.32 14.67 2.22
CA ALA A 199 2.29 14.60 3.26
C ALA A 199 1.24 15.70 3.07
N SER A 200 -0.03 15.37 3.34
CA SER A 200 -1.23 16.22 3.19
C SER A 200 -1.71 16.49 1.76
N ASN A 201 -0.93 16.22 0.71
CA ASN A 201 -1.36 16.44 -0.68
C ASN A 201 -2.45 15.45 -1.13
N SER A 202 -2.60 14.30 -0.48
CA SER A 202 -3.63 13.32 -0.85
C SER A 202 -5.05 13.84 -0.71
N LEU A 203 -5.36 14.59 0.35
CA LEU A 203 -6.70 15.20 0.51
C LEU A 203 -6.94 16.29 -0.54
N LEU A 204 -5.93 17.09 -0.87
CA LEU A 204 -6.01 18.09 -1.92
C LEU A 204 -6.27 17.44 -3.29
N GLU A 205 -5.57 16.34 -3.59
CA GLU A 205 -5.79 15.54 -4.79
C GLU A 205 -7.24 15.06 -4.88
N CYS A 206 -7.75 14.44 -3.81
CA CYS A 206 -9.13 13.97 -3.76
C CYS A 206 -10.12 15.09 -4.08
N MET A 207 -9.99 16.26 -3.45
CA MET A 207 -10.90 17.39 -3.64
C MET A 207 -10.83 17.98 -5.06
N VAL A 208 -9.63 18.21 -5.56
CA VAL A 208 -9.41 18.86 -6.86
C VAL A 208 -9.87 17.95 -8.00
N PHE A 209 -9.44 16.70 -8.02
CA PHE A 209 -9.78 15.77 -9.11
C PHE A 209 -11.23 15.27 -9.03
N ALA A 210 -11.79 15.09 -7.83
CA ALA A 210 -13.23 14.79 -7.72
C ALA A 210 -14.10 15.92 -8.27
N ARG A 211 -13.75 17.20 -7.97
CA ARG A 211 -14.43 18.34 -8.56
C ARG A 211 -14.27 18.38 -10.08
N ALA A 212 -13.07 18.15 -10.60
CA ALA A 212 -12.81 18.14 -12.04
C ALA A 212 -13.62 17.04 -12.74
N ALA A 213 -13.66 15.82 -12.17
CA ALA A 213 -14.48 14.72 -12.67
C ALA A 213 -15.97 15.05 -12.66
N ALA A 214 -16.49 15.62 -11.57
CA ALA A 214 -17.89 16.01 -11.48
C ALA A 214 -18.29 17.03 -12.55
N LEU A 215 -17.44 18.03 -12.81
CA LEU A 215 -17.67 19.01 -13.87
C LEU A 215 -17.63 18.37 -15.27
N ALA A 216 -16.71 17.46 -15.52
CA ALA A 216 -16.61 16.73 -16.77
C ALA A 216 -17.81 15.83 -17.01
N ILE A 217 -18.29 15.14 -15.97
CA ILE A 217 -19.50 14.31 -16.03
C ILE A 217 -20.73 15.16 -16.31
N ALA A 218 -20.90 16.29 -15.63
CA ALA A 218 -22.04 17.19 -15.82
C ALA A 218 -22.12 17.76 -17.26
N ALA A 219 -20.96 17.89 -17.92
CA ALA A 219 -20.89 18.35 -19.32
C ALA A 219 -21.05 17.20 -20.35
N THR A 220 -21.12 15.95 -19.92
CA THR A 220 -21.19 14.79 -20.80
C THR A 220 -22.66 14.38 -21.01
N PRO A 221 -23.17 14.25 -22.25
CA PRO A 221 -24.52 13.78 -22.50
C PRO A 221 -24.77 12.38 -21.90
N ALA A 222 -25.97 12.14 -21.40
CA ALA A 222 -26.35 10.81 -20.92
C ALA A 222 -26.31 9.80 -22.08
N ALA A 223 -25.61 8.67 -21.88
CA ALA A 223 -25.59 7.58 -22.83
C ALA A 223 -26.69 6.55 -22.49
N GLU A 224 -27.20 5.85 -23.50
CA GLU A 224 -28.03 4.69 -23.27
C GLU A 224 -27.23 3.58 -22.57
N LEU A 225 -27.85 2.94 -21.58
CA LEU A 225 -27.24 1.86 -20.84
C LEU A 225 -27.47 0.52 -21.56
N PRO A 226 -26.44 -0.24 -21.89
CA PRO A 226 -26.59 -1.57 -22.49
C PRO A 226 -27.32 -2.51 -21.52
N ALA A 227 -28.01 -3.50 -22.05
CA ALA A 227 -28.54 -4.59 -21.24
C ALA A 227 -27.37 -5.36 -20.60
N VAL A 228 -27.50 -5.68 -19.33
CA VAL A 228 -26.52 -6.47 -18.59
C VAL A 228 -27.15 -7.83 -18.32
N PRO A 229 -26.50 -8.95 -18.69
CA PRO A 229 -27.01 -10.29 -18.40
C PRO A 229 -27.12 -10.52 -16.90
N ALA A 230 -28.05 -11.36 -16.50
CA ALA A 230 -28.13 -11.79 -15.10
C ALA A 230 -26.86 -12.59 -14.74
N TRP A 231 -26.49 -12.50 -13.48
CA TRP A 231 -25.42 -13.36 -12.95
C TRP A 231 -25.88 -14.82 -13.00
N ASP A 232 -25.03 -15.68 -13.55
CA ASP A 232 -25.27 -17.12 -13.66
C ASP A 232 -24.27 -17.87 -12.76
N ASP A 233 -24.76 -18.43 -11.68
CA ASP A 233 -24.02 -19.24 -10.71
C ASP A 233 -24.42 -20.73 -10.74
N SER A 234 -25.14 -21.16 -11.79
CA SER A 234 -25.66 -22.53 -11.92
C SER A 234 -24.57 -23.62 -12.01
N ARG A 235 -23.31 -23.22 -12.22
CA ARG A 235 -22.17 -24.13 -12.40
C ARG A 235 -21.22 -24.17 -11.22
N VAL A 236 -21.53 -23.50 -10.13
CA VAL A 236 -20.69 -23.43 -8.93
C VAL A 236 -21.42 -24.00 -7.72
N THR A 237 -20.66 -24.43 -6.71
CA THR A 237 -21.17 -25.01 -5.47
C THR A 237 -20.64 -24.23 -4.26
N ASP A 238 -21.15 -24.55 -3.08
CA ASP A 238 -20.57 -24.03 -1.84
C ASP A 238 -19.18 -24.65 -1.61
N ALA A 239 -18.24 -23.83 -1.13
CA ALA A 239 -16.91 -24.31 -0.81
C ALA A 239 -16.94 -25.15 0.49
N ASP A 240 -16.29 -26.31 0.46
CA ASP A 240 -16.14 -27.16 1.64
C ASP A 240 -15.20 -26.56 2.68
N GLU A 241 -14.22 -25.74 2.23
CA GLU A 241 -13.19 -25.14 3.06
C GLU A 241 -12.96 -23.66 2.73
N SER A 242 -12.91 -22.80 3.75
CA SER A 242 -12.50 -21.39 3.63
C SER A 242 -11.02 -21.18 3.97
N VAL A 243 -10.34 -22.20 4.48
CA VAL A 243 -8.94 -22.11 4.94
C VAL A 243 -7.98 -21.67 3.83
N VAL A 244 -8.25 -22.08 2.59
CA VAL A 244 -7.45 -21.71 1.42
C VAL A 244 -7.41 -20.19 1.25
N ILE A 245 -8.54 -19.50 1.40
CA ILE A 245 -8.63 -18.04 1.22
C ILE A 245 -7.83 -17.34 2.32
N SER A 246 -7.99 -17.72 3.58
CA SER A 246 -7.29 -17.10 4.71
C SER A 246 -5.78 -17.36 4.67
N HIS A 247 -5.37 -18.59 4.29
CA HIS A 247 -3.97 -18.95 4.14
C HIS A 247 -3.30 -18.14 3.04
N ASN A 248 -3.89 -18.08 1.85
CA ASN A 248 -3.34 -17.36 0.70
C ASN A 248 -3.28 -15.85 0.96
N TRP A 249 -4.24 -15.32 1.72
CA TRP A 249 -4.21 -13.93 2.18
C TRP A 249 -2.99 -13.63 3.05
N ASP A 250 -2.72 -14.46 4.04
CA ASP A 250 -1.58 -14.28 4.95
C ASP A 250 -0.24 -14.53 4.25
N GLU A 251 -0.16 -15.56 3.40
CA GLU A 251 1.03 -15.86 2.61
C GLU A 251 1.40 -14.68 1.69
N LEU A 252 0.43 -14.16 0.94
CA LEU A 252 0.63 -13.02 0.03
C LEU A 252 1.23 -11.83 0.78
N ARG A 253 0.61 -11.41 1.86
CA ARG A 253 1.01 -10.22 2.62
C ARG A 253 2.40 -10.38 3.21
N ARG A 254 2.75 -11.58 3.68
CA ARG A 254 4.06 -11.89 4.25
C ARG A 254 5.15 -11.83 3.19
N PHE A 255 5.02 -12.52 2.05
CA PHE A 255 6.07 -12.47 1.05
C PHE A 255 6.17 -11.12 0.32
N MET A 256 5.08 -10.38 0.18
CA MET A 256 5.13 -9.00 -0.33
C MET A 256 5.94 -8.10 0.62
N TRP A 257 5.74 -8.24 1.94
CA TRP A 257 6.57 -7.56 2.93
C TRP A 257 8.05 -7.94 2.82
N ASP A 258 8.36 -9.23 2.76
CA ASP A 258 9.73 -9.74 2.79
C ASP A 258 10.51 -9.47 1.49
N TYR A 259 9.84 -9.57 0.33
CA TYR A 259 10.51 -9.54 -0.97
C TYR A 259 10.26 -8.27 -1.79
N VAL A 260 9.12 -7.60 -1.60
CA VAL A 260 8.67 -6.47 -2.43
C VAL A 260 8.51 -5.18 -1.60
N GLY A 261 8.96 -5.19 -0.36
CA GLY A 261 8.87 -4.06 0.57
C GLY A 261 9.77 -2.88 0.18
N ILE A 262 10.49 -2.35 1.16
CA ILE A 262 11.23 -1.08 1.05
C ILE A 262 12.50 -1.23 0.21
N VAL A 263 13.30 -2.29 0.46
CA VAL A 263 14.55 -2.56 -0.27
C VAL A 263 14.36 -3.78 -1.16
N ARG A 264 14.50 -3.58 -2.46
CA ARG A 264 14.23 -4.57 -3.51
C ARG A 264 15.50 -5.07 -4.16
N THR A 265 15.45 -6.29 -4.72
CA THR A 265 16.45 -6.85 -5.63
C THR A 265 15.73 -7.65 -6.72
N ASN A 266 16.37 -7.82 -7.89
CA ASN A 266 15.80 -8.63 -8.98
C ASN A 266 15.43 -10.04 -8.49
N LYS A 267 16.32 -10.69 -7.73
CA LYS A 267 16.08 -12.04 -7.21
C LYS A 267 14.89 -12.13 -6.25
N ARG A 268 14.67 -11.10 -5.42
CA ARG A 268 13.48 -11.03 -4.54
C ARG A 268 12.20 -10.83 -5.34
N LEU A 269 12.23 -9.92 -6.33
CA LEU A 269 11.09 -9.67 -7.22
C LEU A 269 10.72 -10.90 -8.04
N GLU A 270 11.69 -11.66 -8.55
CA GLU A 270 11.47 -12.93 -9.24
C GLU A 270 10.79 -13.98 -8.35
N ARG A 271 11.24 -14.12 -7.09
CA ARG A 271 10.60 -15.01 -6.12
C ARG A 271 9.15 -14.64 -5.84
N ALA A 272 8.89 -13.33 -5.68
CA ALA A 272 7.53 -12.84 -5.48
C ALA A 272 6.66 -13.12 -6.72
N ALA A 273 7.17 -12.87 -7.93
CA ALA A 273 6.45 -13.15 -9.17
C ALA A 273 6.05 -14.63 -9.32
N HIS A 274 6.95 -15.57 -8.97
CA HIS A 274 6.62 -17.00 -8.99
C HIS A 274 5.52 -17.37 -8.00
N ARG A 275 5.55 -16.83 -6.77
CA ARG A 275 4.50 -17.08 -5.77
C ARG A 275 3.17 -16.49 -6.17
N ILE A 276 3.17 -15.27 -6.73
CA ILE A 276 1.97 -14.63 -7.25
C ILE A 276 1.34 -15.48 -8.35
N ALA A 277 2.15 -16.01 -9.27
CA ALA A 277 1.62 -16.85 -10.35
C ALA A 277 0.97 -18.14 -9.81
N MET A 278 1.52 -18.75 -8.77
CA MET A 278 0.91 -19.91 -8.09
C MET A 278 -0.44 -19.52 -7.47
N LEU A 279 -0.46 -18.46 -6.67
CA LEU A 279 -1.70 -17.98 -6.02
C LEU A 279 -2.78 -17.58 -7.03
N GLN A 280 -2.40 -16.98 -8.17
CA GLN A 280 -3.34 -16.66 -9.25
C GLN A 280 -3.99 -17.92 -9.81
N GLY A 281 -3.22 -19.01 -9.99
CA GLY A 281 -3.74 -20.30 -10.45
C GLY A 281 -4.76 -20.89 -9.46
N GLU A 282 -4.41 -20.97 -8.20
CA GLU A 282 -5.27 -21.50 -7.13
C GLU A 282 -6.58 -20.67 -6.97
N ILE A 283 -6.45 -19.34 -6.97
CA ILE A 283 -7.61 -18.44 -6.87
C ILE A 283 -8.52 -18.59 -8.11
N GLN A 284 -7.94 -18.73 -9.30
CA GLN A 284 -8.73 -18.92 -10.52
C GLN A 284 -9.48 -20.24 -10.51
N GLU A 285 -8.86 -21.30 -10.05
CA GLU A 285 -9.49 -22.61 -9.86
C GLU A 285 -10.64 -22.53 -8.86
N PHE A 286 -10.38 -21.92 -7.69
CA PHE A 286 -11.40 -21.74 -6.67
C PHE A 286 -12.59 -20.89 -7.16
N TYR A 287 -12.30 -19.79 -7.88
CA TYR A 287 -13.31 -18.91 -8.45
C TYR A 287 -14.17 -19.59 -9.51
N ALA A 288 -13.62 -20.56 -10.24
CA ALA A 288 -14.33 -21.30 -11.29
C ALA A 288 -15.31 -22.35 -10.74
N HIS A 289 -15.09 -22.86 -9.50
CA HIS A 289 -15.81 -23.99 -8.96
C HIS A 289 -16.75 -23.63 -7.81
N PHE A 290 -16.51 -22.51 -7.10
CA PHE A 290 -17.23 -22.19 -5.88
C PHE A 290 -17.98 -20.86 -5.95
N HIS A 291 -19.02 -20.74 -5.12
CA HIS A 291 -19.75 -19.49 -4.98
C HIS A 291 -18.84 -18.34 -4.56
N VAL A 292 -19.05 -17.20 -5.22
CA VAL A 292 -18.24 -16.00 -4.99
C VAL A 292 -18.56 -15.40 -3.63
N THR A 293 -17.55 -15.31 -2.76
CA THR A 293 -17.61 -14.60 -1.48
C THR A 293 -16.88 -13.26 -1.54
N ARG A 294 -17.13 -12.40 -0.58
CA ARG A 294 -16.41 -11.14 -0.42
C ARG A 294 -14.90 -11.40 -0.28
N ASP A 295 -14.51 -12.31 0.59
CA ASP A 295 -13.11 -12.59 0.91
C ASP A 295 -12.36 -13.14 -0.30
N LEU A 296 -13.02 -14.00 -1.12
CA LEU A 296 -12.47 -14.47 -2.38
C LEU A 296 -12.24 -13.33 -3.39
N LEU A 297 -13.19 -12.39 -3.50
CA LEU A 297 -13.05 -11.24 -4.40
C LEU A 297 -11.92 -10.31 -3.95
N GLU A 298 -11.84 -10.03 -2.66
CA GLU A 298 -10.77 -9.19 -2.08
C GLU A 298 -9.40 -9.86 -2.28
N LEU A 299 -9.27 -11.16 -2.03
CA LEU A 299 -8.03 -11.90 -2.27
C LEU A 299 -7.63 -11.88 -3.75
N ARG A 300 -8.57 -12.14 -4.67
CA ARG A 300 -8.33 -12.07 -6.12
C ARG A 300 -7.81 -10.69 -6.54
N ASN A 301 -8.42 -9.64 -6.01
CA ASN A 301 -8.01 -8.26 -6.29
C ASN A 301 -6.64 -7.96 -5.70
N LEU A 302 -6.39 -8.40 -4.49
CA LEU A 302 -5.12 -8.20 -3.79
C LEU A 302 -3.95 -8.87 -4.53
N VAL A 303 -4.13 -10.11 -5.00
CA VAL A 303 -3.13 -10.84 -5.79
C VAL A 303 -2.90 -10.16 -7.14
N GLN A 304 -3.97 -9.64 -7.79
CA GLN A 304 -3.83 -8.87 -9.03
C GLN A 304 -3.01 -7.60 -8.83
N VAL A 305 -3.25 -6.86 -7.75
CA VAL A 305 -2.50 -5.63 -7.44
C VAL A 305 -1.05 -5.95 -7.06
N ALA A 306 -0.80 -7.04 -6.33
CA ALA A 306 0.55 -7.52 -6.06
C ALA A 306 1.34 -7.82 -7.33
N ASP A 307 0.72 -8.46 -8.32
CA ASP A 307 1.29 -8.71 -9.65
C ASP A 307 1.66 -7.39 -10.35
N LEU A 308 0.77 -6.40 -10.32
CA LEU A 308 1.02 -5.08 -10.92
C LEU A 308 2.19 -4.35 -10.23
N ILE A 309 2.29 -4.42 -8.91
CA ILE A 309 3.40 -3.84 -8.14
C ILE A 309 4.72 -4.51 -8.52
N VAL A 310 4.75 -5.85 -8.57
CA VAL A 310 5.97 -6.60 -8.88
C VAL A 310 6.41 -6.35 -10.32
N LYS A 311 5.50 -6.39 -11.29
CA LYS A 311 5.79 -6.09 -12.70
C LYS A 311 6.33 -4.68 -12.89
N SER A 312 5.71 -3.69 -12.25
CA SER A 312 6.18 -2.30 -12.28
C SER A 312 7.59 -2.18 -11.68
N ALA A 313 7.83 -2.83 -10.54
CA ALA A 313 9.14 -2.82 -9.89
C ALA A 313 10.24 -3.53 -10.73
N GLN A 314 9.91 -4.60 -11.45
CA GLN A 314 10.84 -5.30 -12.36
C GLN A 314 11.19 -4.47 -13.59
N LEU A 315 10.25 -3.67 -14.09
CA LEU A 315 10.47 -2.79 -15.24
C LEU A 315 11.33 -1.57 -14.90
N ARG A 316 11.27 -1.08 -13.68
CA ARG A 316 12.03 0.10 -13.23
C ARG A 316 13.45 -0.28 -12.83
N ARG A 317 14.42 -0.03 -13.72
CA ARG A 317 15.85 -0.29 -13.52
C ARG A 317 16.59 0.95 -13.04
N GLU A 318 16.12 1.53 -11.96
CA GLU A 318 16.72 2.68 -11.26
C GLU A 318 16.27 2.68 -9.81
N SER A 319 16.87 3.51 -8.96
CA SER A 319 16.35 3.86 -7.64
C SER A 319 15.85 5.29 -7.67
N ARG A 320 14.53 5.49 -7.44
CA ARG A 320 13.87 6.80 -7.48
C ARG A 320 12.76 6.87 -6.44
N GLY A 321 12.77 7.86 -5.59
CA GLY A 321 11.74 8.06 -4.57
C GLY A 321 11.54 6.81 -3.72
N LEU A 322 10.33 6.28 -3.74
CA LEU A 322 9.93 5.11 -2.93
C LEU A 322 10.41 3.77 -3.50
N HIS A 323 10.83 3.71 -4.76
CA HIS A 323 11.42 2.51 -5.34
C HIS A 323 12.93 2.53 -5.16
N PHE A 324 13.44 1.67 -4.28
CA PHE A 324 14.86 1.48 -4.05
C PHE A 324 15.28 0.05 -4.40
N SER A 325 16.20 -0.08 -5.36
CA SER A 325 16.77 -1.35 -5.79
C SER A 325 18.26 -1.40 -5.52
N ARG A 326 18.72 -2.46 -4.84
CA ARG A 326 20.16 -2.67 -4.63
C ARG A 326 20.90 -3.02 -5.92
N ASP A 327 20.19 -3.56 -6.93
CA ASP A 327 20.79 -3.92 -8.21
C ASP A 327 20.89 -2.72 -9.15
N TYR A 328 20.09 -1.67 -8.91
CA TYR A 328 20.07 -0.41 -9.68
C TYR A 328 20.03 0.78 -8.74
N PRO A 329 21.12 1.11 -8.03
CA PRO A 329 21.12 2.17 -7.02
C PRO A 329 21.01 3.58 -7.60
N GLU A 330 21.36 3.78 -8.86
CA GLU A 330 21.42 5.10 -9.51
C GLU A 330 20.04 5.52 -10.05
N VAL A 331 19.88 6.82 -10.21
CA VAL A 331 18.71 7.44 -10.81
C VAL A 331 18.90 7.53 -12.33
N ALA A 332 17.96 7.03 -13.11
CA ALA A 332 17.99 7.16 -14.56
C ALA A 332 17.47 8.54 -15.02
N ALA A 333 17.97 9.02 -16.14
CA ALA A 333 17.50 10.25 -16.81
C ALA A 333 17.14 9.94 -18.27
N PRO A 334 16.04 10.51 -18.80
CA PRO A 334 15.04 11.32 -18.12
C PRO A 334 14.14 10.50 -17.19
N ALA A 335 13.49 11.17 -16.21
CA ALA A 335 12.46 10.53 -15.39
C ALA A 335 11.26 10.17 -16.27
N ALA A 336 10.76 8.93 -16.15
CA ALA A 336 9.59 8.45 -16.88
C ALA A 336 8.65 7.65 -15.96
N PRO A 337 7.32 7.68 -16.18
CA PRO A 337 6.40 6.81 -15.48
C PRO A 337 6.60 5.36 -15.94
N THR A 338 6.35 4.39 -15.04
CA THR A 338 6.16 2.99 -15.39
C THR A 338 4.69 2.79 -15.72
N ILE A 339 4.37 2.45 -16.97
CA ILE A 339 2.98 2.24 -17.41
C ILE A 339 2.83 0.77 -17.80
N LEU A 340 1.85 0.10 -17.20
CA LEU A 340 1.42 -1.23 -17.58
C LEU A 340 0.15 -1.13 -18.42
N VAL A 341 0.12 -1.94 -19.47
CA VAL A 341 -1.02 -2.04 -20.41
C VAL A 341 -1.64 -3.43 -20.25
N PRO A 342 -2.96 -3.54 -20.00
CA PRO A 342 -3.60 -4.84 -19.90
C PRO A 342 -3.46 -5.63 -21.20
N PRO A 343 -3.34 -6.96 -21.14
CA PRO A 343 -3.39 -7.78 -22.34
C PRO A 343 -4.75 -7.60 -23.02
N VAL A 344 -4.75 -7.49 -24.33
CA VAL A 344 -6.00 -7.40 -25.11
C VAL A 344 -6.79 -8.68 -24.84
N GLN A 345 -7.95 -8.57 -24.21
CA GLN A 345 -8.87 -9.70 -24.09
C GLN A 345 -9.40 -10.02 -25.51
N ARG A 346 -8.98 -11.16 -26.05
CA ARG A 346 -9.46 -11.70 -27.34
C ARG A 346 -10.74 -12.49 -27.14
#